data_ec220f496aca6beea02cf5af8b591cf8
#
_entry.id   ec220f496aca6beea02cf5af8b591cf8
#
_cell.length_a   1.000
_cell.length_b   1.000
_cell.length_c   1.000
_cell.angle_alpha   90.00
_cell.angle_beta   90.00
_cell.angle_gamma   90.00
#
_symmetry.space_group_name_H-M   'P 1'
#
loop_
_entity.id
_entity.type
_entity.pdbx_description
1 polymer ?
#
loop_
_entity_poly.entity_id
_entity_poly.type
_entity_poly.pdbx_seq_one_letter_code
_entity_poly.pdbx_strand_id
1 'polypeptide(L)'
;MAQIAWLGKKSPFCGNVSYGISTTEALRKRGHQVHFIHFDNPRSPERDDTSLLANDPDVSLPYLVKSQVYTIPSPGAQRELRESLERLQPDLVHASLTLSPLDFRLPELCQQLGVPLVATFHPPFDAGLRNLTAGTQQLTYQLYAPALARYDRVIVFSQLQADFLERLGVPADRLTVIPNGV
;
A
#
# COMPACT_ATOMS: atom_id res chain seq x y z
N MET A 1 17.67 -6.82 -11.99
CA MET A 1 17.59 -6.42 -10.57
C MET A 1 16.90 -5.07 -10.54
N ALA A 2 15.84 -4.91 -9.76
CA ALA A 2 15.11 -3.65 -9.68
C ALA A 2 15.14 -3.12 -8.24
N GLN A 3 15.14 -1.79 -8.08
CA GLN A 3 14.93 -1.09 -6.81
C GLN A 3 13.45 -0.79 -6.64
N ILE A 4 12.84 -1.33 -5.61
CA ILE A 4 11.40 -1.20 -5.34
C ILE A 4 11.20 -0.44 -4.03
N ALA A 5 10.46 0.67 -4.09
CA ALA A 5 9.96 1.33 -2.89
C ALA A 5 8.58 0.72 -2.56
N TRP A 6 8.51 -0.03 -1.48
CA TRP A 6 7.29 -0.69 -1.02
C TRP A 6 6.64 0.13 0.09
N LEU A 7 5.50 0.74 -0.21
CA LEU A 7 4.69 1.45 0.78
C LEU A 7 3.64 0.49 1.34
N GLY A 8 3.68 0.22 2.64
CA GLY A 8 2.78 -0.73 3.28
C GLY A 8 2.70 -0.59 4.79
N LYS A 9 2.02 -1.53 5.43
CA LYS A 9 1.93 -1.63 6.90
C LYS A 9 2.93 -2.62 7.45
N LYS A 10 3.46 -2.31 8.65
CA LYS A 10 4.16 -3.26 9.53
C LYS A 10 3.36 -3.55 10.80
N SER A 11 2.52 -2.63 11.22
CA SER A 11 1.67 -2.76 12.41
C SER A 11 0.38 -1.91 12.25
N PRO A 12 -0.67 -2.18 13.03
CA PRO A 12 -0.89 -3.41 13.80
C PRO A 12 -1.07 -4.63 12.88
N PHE A 13 -0.80 -5.83 13.40
CA PHE A 13 -0.83 -7.07 12.61
C PHE A 13 -2.20 -7.31 11.96
N CYS A 14 -2.18 -7.57 10.67
CA CYS A 14 -3.37 -7.88 9.85
C CYS A 14 -2.95 -8.56 8.54
N GLY A 15 -3.91 -9.00 7.74
CA GLY A 15 -3.63 -9.65 6.45
C GLY A 15 -2.76 -8.83 5.50
N ASN A 16 -2.92 -7.50 5.49
CA ASN A 16 -2.07 -6.61 4.70
C ASN A 16 -0.60 -6.64 5.16
N VAL A 17 -0.35 -6.74 6.47
CA VAL A 17 1.01 -6.86 7.02
C VAL A 17 1.65 -8.16 6.59
N SER A 18 0.94 -9.30 6.75
CA SER A 18 1.44 -10.61 6.33
C SER A 18 1.73 -10.65 4.84
N TYR A 19 0.84 -10.12 4.01
CA TYR A 19 1.03 -10.00 2.57
C TYR A 19 2.28 -9.17 2.23
N GLY A 20 2.43 -7.99 2.85
CA GLY A 20 3.56 -7.10 2.61
C GLY A 20 4.90 -7.74 2.96
N ILE A 21 4.99 -8.38 4.14
CA ILE A 21 6.21 -9.07 4.59
C ILE A 21 6.55 -10.22 3.63
N SER A 22 5.61 -11.13 3.37
CA SER A 22 5.84 -12.30 2.53
C SER A 22 6.22 -11.92 1.09
N THR A 23 5.55 -10.92 0.52
CA THR A 23 5.82 -10.47 -0.84
C THR A 23 7.19 -9.78 -0.94
N THR A 24 7.53 -8.92 0.00
CA THR A 24 8.83 -8.22 -0.02
C THR A 24 9.99 -9.18 0.20
N GLU A 25 9.84 -10.18 1.07
CA GLU A 25 10.82 -11.26 1.22
C GLU A 25 11.00 -12.07 -0.07
N ALA A 26 9.89 -12.42 -0.74
CA ALA A 26 9.94 -13.16 -1.99
C ALA A 26 10.63 -12.35 -3.11
N LEU A 27 10.42 -11.04 -3.16
CA LEU A 27 11.09 -10.14 -4.10
C LEU A 27 12.60 -10.06 -3.81
N ARG A 28 12.99 -9.93 -2.53
CA ARG A 28 14.41 -9.93 -2.13
C ARG A 28 15.10 -11.26 -2.48
N LYS A 29 14.44 -12.39 -2.23
CA LYS A 29 14.95 -13.73 -2.62
C LYS A 29 15.15 -13.88 -4.13
N ARG A 30 14.43 -13.11 -4.94
CA ARG A 30 14.60 -13.05 -6.41
C ARG A 30 15.64 -12.03 -6.87
N GLY A 31 16.36 -11.39 -5.94
CA GLY A 31 17.44 -10.46 -6.22
C GLY A 31 17.00 -9.02 -6.45
N HIS A 32 15.77 -8.65 -6.11
CA HIS A 32 15.33 -7.26 -6.11
C HIS A 32 15.73 -6.57 -4.80
N GLN A 33 16.08 -5.29 -4.88
CA GLN A 33 16.27 -4.45 -3.69
C GLN A 33 14.93 -3.83 -3.31
N VAL A 34 14.49 -4.05 -2.06
CA VAL A 34 13.18 -3.55 -1.59
C VAL A 34 13.41 -2.65 -0.39
N HIS A 35 13.04 -1.38 -0.53
CA HIS A 35 13.00 -0.40 0.54
C HIS A 35 11.57 -0.32 1.09
N PHE A 36 11.39 -0.73 2.33
CA PHE A 36 10.07 -0.73 2.96
C PHE A 36 9.77 0.64 3.57
N ILE A 37 8.67 1.26 3.16
CA ILE A 37 8.18 2.55 3.65
C ILE A 37 6.89 2.29 4.43
N HIS A 38 6.85 2.69 5.69
CA HIS A 38 5.71 2.44 6.56
C HIS A 38 5.45 3.60 7.51
N PHE A 39 4.24 3.64 8.06
CA PHE A 39 3.91 4.62 9.09
C PHE A 39 4.42 4.15 10.45
N ASP A 40 5.32 4.94 11.04
CA ASP A 40 5.84 4.70 12.38
C ASP A 40 6.07 6.03 13.11
N ASN A 41 6.03 5.97 14.43
CA ASN A 41 6.36 7.10 15.27
C ASN A 41 7.56 6.72 16.14
N PRO A 42 8.77 7.25 15.85
CA PRO A 42 9.97 6.91 16.61
C PRO A 42 9.90 7.30 18.09
N ARG A 43 8.87 8.09 18.49
CA ARG A 43 8.62 8.49 19.87
C ARG A 43 7.54 7.66 20.57
N SER A 44 6.93 6.68 19.90
CA SER A 44 5.95 5.79 20.53
C SER A 44 6.66 4.74 21.39
N PRO A 45 6.21 4.52 22.65
CA PRO A 45 6.75 3.45 23.48
C PRO A 45 6.38 2.03 22.97
N GLU A 46 5.40 1.91 22.08
CA GLU A 46 5.08 0.69 21.37
C GLU A 46 6.02 0.53 20.15
N ARG A 47 7.27 0.30 20.37
CA ARG A 47 8.15 -0.25 19.35
C ARG A 47 7.69 -1.68 19.10
N ASP A 48 7.01 -1.87 17.99
CA ASP A 48 6.77 -3.22 17.47
C ASP A 48 8.15 -3.84 17.16
N ASP A 49 8.49 -4.85 17.94
CA ASP A 49 9.77 -5.59 17.88
C ASP A 49 9.85 -6.48 16.61
N THR A 50 9.09 -6.14 15.56
CA THR A 50 9.13 -6.79 14.25
C THR A 50 10.29 -6.31 13.37
N SER A 51 11.32 -5.70 13.96
CA SER A 51 12.60 -5.43 13.31
C SER A 51 13.42 -6.70 13.01
N LEU A 52 12.76 -7.82 12.77
CA LEU A 52 13.40 -9.09 12.38
C LEU A 52 14.05 -9.06 10.98
N LEU A 53 13.96 -7.93 10.26
CA LEU A 53 14.65 -7.73 8.98
C LEU A 53 15.73 -6.65 9.12
N ALA A 54 16.73 -6.96 9.88
CA ALA A 54 17.75 -6.01 10.38
C ALA A 54 18.73 -5.44 9.32
N ASN A 55 18.55 -5.67 8.03
CA ASN A 55 19.58 -5.33 7.03
C ASN A 55 19.17 -4.34 5.93
N ASP A 56 17.91 -3.88 5.87
CA ASP A 56 17.50 -2.82 4.93
C ASP A 56 16.98 -1.60 5.71
N PRO A 57 17.44 -0.39 5.41
CA PRO A 57 16.95 0.81 6.07
C PRO A 57 15.50 1.05 5.68
N ASP A 58 14.58 0.74 6.60
CA ASP A 58 13.19 1.10 6.48
C ASP A 58 13.02 2.61 6.54
N VAL A 59 12.07 3.12 5.78
CA VAL A 59 11.66 4.52 5.83
C VAL A 59 10.39 4.64 6.67
N SER A 60 10.46 5.41 7.75
CA SER A 60 9.32 5.68 8.63
C SER A 60 8.66 6.98 8.25
N LEU A 61 7.33 6.96 8.05
CA LEU A 61 6.52 8.15 7.81
C LEU A 61 5.74 8.52 9.06
N PRO A 62 5.67 9.80 9.43
CA PRO A 62 4.93 10.23 10.60
C PRO A 62 3.42 10.13 10.39
N TYR A 63 2.69 9.78 11.45
CA TYR A 63 1.24 9.65 11.43
C TYR A 63 0.59 10.28 12.67
N LEU A 64 -0.70 10.61 12.56
CA LEU A 64 -1.54 11.08 13.66
C LEU A 64 -2.33 9.93 14.29
N VAL A 65 -2.93 9.08 13.45
CA VAL A 65 -3.73 7.94 13.87
C VAL A 65 -3.41 6.74 12.98
N LYS A 66 -3.21 5.59 13.60
CA LYS A 66 -2.99 4.31 12.91
C LYS A 66 -3.88 3.24 13.55
N SER A 67 -4.62 2.51 12.72
CA SER A 67 -5.47 1.39 13.13
C SER A 67 -5.25 0.19 12.21
N GLN A 68 -5.92 -0.93 12.48
CA GLN A 68 -5.90 -2.07 11.57
C GLN A 68 -6.51 -1.73 10.20
N VAL A 69 -7.49 -0.82 10.15
CA VAL A 69 -8.26 -0.50 8.95
C VAL A 69 -7.67 0.68 8.20
N TYR A 70 -7.35 1.79 8.87
CA TYR A 70 -6.92 3.04 8.23
C TYR A 70 -5.72 3.67 8.90
N THR A 71 -5.06 4.59 8.20
CA THR A 71 -3.98 5.41 8.73
C THR A 71 -4.16 6.86 8.31
N ILE A 72 -4.13 7.78 9.27
CA ILE A 72 -4.13 9.22 9.03
C ILE A 72 -2.70 9.72 9.16
N PRO A 73 -2.04 10.12 8.06
CA PRO A 73 -0.68 10.65 8.08
C PRO A 73 -0.64 12.02 8.78
N SER A 74 0.50 12.38 9.34
CA SER A 74 0.74 13.74 9.79
C SER A 74 0.97 14.68 8.60
N PRO A 75 0.86 16.02 8.78
CA PRO A 75 1.06 16.98 7.70
C PRO A 75 2.40 16.89 6.98
N GLY A 76 3.45 16.40 7.65
CA GLY A 76 4.79 16.22 7.09
C GLY A 76 4.99 14.95 6.28
N ALA A 77 4.09 13.97 6.39
CA ALA A 77 4.29 12.63 5.82
C ALA A 77 4.45 12.64 4.29
N GLN A 78 3.69 13.46 3.59
CA GLN A 78 3.78 13.55 2.13
C GLN A 78 5.13 14.13 1.67
N ARG A 79 5.63 15.13 2.39
CA ARG A 79 6.96 15.71 2.09
C ARG A 79 8.05 14.69 2.34
N GLU A 80 8.01 14.00 3.47
CA GLU A 80 8.98 12.97 3.84
C GLU A 80 8.97 11.80 2.85
N LEU A 81 7.80 11.40 2.39
CA LEU A 81 7.66 10.40 1.33
C LEU A 81 8.32 10.86 0.02
N ARG A 82 8.08 12.10 -0.40
CA ARG A 82 8.70 12.69 -1.60
C ARG A 82 10.23 12.69 -1.48
N GLU A 83 10.76 13.26 -0.41
CA GLU A 83 12.20 13.34 -0.16
C GLU A 83 12.86 11.95 -0.11
N SER A 84 12.15 10.97 0.45
CA SER A 84 12.62 9.58 0.50
C SER A 84 12.65 8.95 -0.89
N LEU A 85 11.63 9.14 -1.71
CA LEU A 85 11.59 8.62 -3.08
C LEU A 85 12.64 9.29 -3.97
N GLU A 86 12.85 10.61 -3.82
CA GLU A 86 13.91 11.34 -4.53
C GLU A 86 15.32 10.83 -4.15
N ARG A 87 15.55 10.50 -2.88
CA ARG A 87 16.81 9.93 -2.41
C ARG A 87 17.02 8.49 -2.85
N LEU A 88 15.98 7.66 -2.77
CA LEU A 88 16.04 6.24 -3.11
C LEU A 88 16.10 5.99 -4.62
N GLN A 89 15.52 6.86 -5.42
CA GLN A 89 15.43 6.75 -6.88
C GLN A 89 14.97 5.33 -7.32
N PRO A 90 13.80 4.85 -6.84
CA PRO A 90 13.36 3.50 -7.14
C PRO A 90 12.95 3.37 -8.61
N ASP A 91 13.12 2.18 -9.16
CA ASP A 91 12.59 1.83 -10.49
C ASP A 91 11.06 1.68 -10.48
N LEU A 92 10.48 1.42 -9.30
CA LEU A 92 9.06 1.16 -9.10
C LEU A 92 8.63 1.55 -7.68
N VAL A 93 7.47 2.19 -7.55
CA VAL A 93 6.75 2.33 -6.29
C VAL A 93 5.61 1.32 -6.24
N HIS A 94 5.59 0.47 -5.22
CA HIS A 94 4.49 -0.45 -4.97
C HIS A 94 3.75 -0.03 -3.69
N ALA A 95 2.48 0.33 -3.82
CA ALA A 95 1.63 0.66 -2.69
C ALA A 95 0.70 -0.50 -2.34
N SER A 96 0.95 -1.15 -1.19
CA SER A 96 -0.01 -2.03 -0.55
C SER A 96 -0.99 -1.15 0.21
N LEU A 97 -2.13 -0.84 -0.40
CA LEU A 97 -3.03 0.24 0.02
C LEU A 97 -3.55 0.04 1.46
N THR A 98 -3.52 1.09 2.25
CA THR A 98 -3.73 1.04 3.70
C THR A 98 -4.91 1.87 4.17
N LEU A 99 -5.78 2.29 3.28
CA LEU A 99 -6.87 3.23 3.53
C LEU A 99 -6.33 4.52 4.19
N SER A 100 -5.44 5.19 3.46
CA SER A 100 -4.79 6.43 3.87
C SER A 100 -5.04 7.54 2.85
N PRO A 101 -5.19 8.80 3.27
CA PRO A 101 -5.20 9.94 2.36
C PRO A 101 -3.98 10.00 1.41
N LEU A 102 -2.83 9.44 1.80
CA LEU A 102 -1.67 9.34 0.93
C LEU A 102 -1.92 8.47 -0.30
N ASP A 103 -2.76 7.44 -0.20
CA ASP A 103 -3.08 6.55 -1.32
C ASP A 103 -3.63 7.33 -2.53
N PHE A 104 -4.35 8.42 -2.27
CA PHE A 104 -4.94 9.31 -3.30
C PHE A 104 -3.95 10.33 -3.86
N ARG A 105 -2.83 10.56 -3.18
CA ARG A 105 -1.77 11.49 -3.58
C ARG A 105 -0.63 10.81 -4.34
N LEU A 106 -0.48 9.49 -4.18
CA LEU A 106 0.59 8.72 -4.80
C LEU A 106 0.63 8.85 -6.32
N PRO A 107 -0.49 8.79 -7.08
CA PRO A 107 -0.44 8.92 -8.54
C PRO A 107 0.17 10.24 -9.01
N GLU A 108 -0.21 11.35 -8.38
CA GLU A 108 0.35 12.67 -8.70
C GLU A 108 1.84 12.76 -8.33
N LEU A 109 2.20 12.26 -7.14
CA LEU A 109 3.58 12.27 -6.66
C LEU A 109 4.50 11.44 -7.57
N CYS A 110 4.12 10.21 -7.89
CA CYS A 110 4.91 9.33 -8.75
C CYS A 110 5.00 9.85 -10.19
N GLN A 111 3.93 10.45 -10.71
CA GLN A 111 3.95 11.12 -12.02
C GLN A 111 4.97 12.27 -12.04
N GLN A 112 5.00 13.11 -11.00
CA GLN A 112 5.97 14.22 -10.91
C GLN A 112 7.42 13.71 -10.81
N LEU A 113 7.64 12.56 -10.18
CA LEU A 113 8.96 11.93 -10.05
C LEU A 113 9.32 11.05 -11.25
N GLY A 114 8.40 10.80 -12.17
CA GLY A 114 8.62 9.94 -13.33
C GLY A 114 8.81 8.47 -12.98
N VAL A 115 8.23 7.99 -11.87
CA VAL A 115 8.38 6.62 -11.37
C VAL A 115 7.07 5.86 -11.55
N PRO A 116 7.09 4.64 -12.13
CA PRO A 116 5.91 3.78 -12.23
C PRO A 116 5.30 3.44 -10.86
N LEU A 117 3.97 3.41 -10.81
CA LEU A 117 3.22 3.17 -9.58
C LEU A 117 2.30 1.96 -9.73
N VAL A 118 2.53 0.94 -8.89
CA VAL A 118 1.69 -0.25 -8.78
C VAL A 118 0.96 -0.25 -7.43
N ALA A 119 -0.28 -0.65 -7.42
CA ALA A 119 -1.03 -0.88 -6.19
C ALA A 119 -1.37 -2.36 -6.00
N THR A 120 -1.41 -2.81 -4.74
CA THR A 120 -2.24 -3.95 -4.34
C THR A 120 -3.42 -3.42 -3.54
N PHE A 121 -4.62 -3.70 -4.02
CA PHE A 121 -5.85 -3.24 -3.40
C PHE A 121 -6.39 -4.27 -2.42
N HIS A 122 -6.30 -3.94 -1.13
CA HIS A 122 -6.84 -4.72 -0.01
C HIS A 122 -8.13 -4.05 0.48
N PRO A 123 -9.32 -4.45 0.02
CA PRO A 123 -10.54 -3.94 0.61
C PRO A 123 -10.60 -4.38 2.08
N PRO A 124 -10.97 -3.49 3.01
CA PRO A 124 -11.06 -3.84 4.41
C PRO A 124 -12.17 -4.86 4.64
N PHE A 125 -11.83 -6.02 5.17
CA PHE A 125 -12.79 -6.99 5.67
C PHE A 125 -12.88 -6.83 7.18
N ASP A 126 -14.01 -6.30 7.67
CA ASP A 126 -14.29 -6.31 9.10
C ASP A 126 -15.16 -7.54 9.42
N ALA A 127 -14.56 -8.54 10.04
CA ALA A 127 -15.24 -9.78 10.43
C ALA A 127 -16.30 -9.58 11.53
N GLY A 128 -16.30 -8.41 12.19
CA GLY A 128 -17.22 -8.08 13.29
C GLY A 128 -18.56 -7.47 12.85
N LEU A 129 -18.69 -7.01 11.61
CA LEU A 129 -19.83 -6.23 11.12
C LEU A 129 -20.56 -6.91 9.96
N ARG A 130 -20.97 -8.15 10.12
CA ARG A 130 -21.57 -8.98 9.04
C ARG A 130 -22.76 -8.35 8.29
N ASN A 131 -23.46 -7.38 8.86
CA ASN A 131 -24.63 -6.74 8.21
C ASN A 131 -24.36 -5.31 7.67
N LEU A 132 -23.25 -4.68 8.06
CA LEU A 132 -22.83 -3.35 7.55
C LEU A 132 -21.73 -3.45 6.48
N THR A 133 -21.11 -4.63 6.35
CA THR A 133 -19.94 -4.84 5.51
C THR A 133 -20.18 -4.66 4.02
N ALA A 134 -21.35 -5.00 3.50
CA ALA A 134 -21.63 -4.86 2.07
C ALA A 134 -21.63 -3.37 1.65
N GLY A 135 -22.25 -2.50 2.43
CA GLY A 135 -22.32 -1.06 2.14
C GLY A 135 -20.97 -0.36 2.32
N THR A 136 -20.25 -0.64 3.39
CA THR A 136 -18.93 -0.05 3.65
C THR A 136 -17.88 -0.53 2.66
N GLN A 137 -17.94 -1.79 2.26
CA GLN A 137 -17.07 -2.35 1.25
C GLN A 137 -17.33 -1.69 -0.11
N GLN A 138 -18.59 -1.59 -0.53
CA GLN A 138 -18.95 -0.91 -1.78
C GLN A 138 -18.52 0.55 -1.78
N LEU A 139 -18.69 1.26 -0.67
CA LEU A 139 -18.23 2.65 -0.52
C LEU A 139 -16.72 2.76 -0.67
N THR A 140 -15.95 1.83 -0.10
CA THR A 140 -14.50 1.79 -0.25
C THR A 140 -14.08 1.63 -1.72
N TYR A 141 -14.72 0.74 -2.46
CA TYR A 141 -14.47 0.59 -3.89
C TYR A 141 -14.79 1.88 -4.67
N GLN A 142 -15.94 2.49 -4.39
CA GLN A 142 -16.34 3.75 -5.05
C GLN A 142 -15.39 4.90 -4.74
N LEU A 143 -14.91 4.97 -3.49
CA LEU A 143 -13.95 5.98 -3.07
C LEU A 143 -12.59 5.81 -3.76
N TYR A 144 -12.12 4.56 -3.87
CA TYR A 144 -10.80 4.28 -4.43
C TYR A 144 -10.76 4.25 -5.96
N ALA A 145 -11.84 3.87 -6.64
CA ALA A 145 -11.84 3.67 -8.08
C ALA A 145 -11.26 4.85 -8.90
N PRO A 146 -11.60 6.13 -8.62
CA PRO A 146 -11.02 7.25 -9.35
C PRO A 146 -9.49 7.39 -9.15
N ALA A 147 -8.99 7.07 -7.97
CA ALA A 147 -7.56 7.09 -7.70
C ALA A 147 -6.86 5.89 -8.36
N LEU A 148 -7.44 4.68 -8.24
CA LEU A 148 -6.90 3.46 -8.85
C LEU A 148 -6.81 3.56 -10.37
N ALA A 149 -7.74 4.26 -11.01
CA ALA A 149 -7.69 4.53 -12.44
C ALA A 149 -6.44 5.35 -12.88
N ARG A 150 -5.73 5.97 -11.94
CA ARG A 150 -4.51 6.76 -12.17
C ARG A 150 -3.23 5.99 -11.85
N TYR A 151 -3.32 4.79 -11.26
CA TYR A 151 -2.18 3.90 -11.05
C TYR A 151 -1.80 3.22 -12.37
N ASP A 152 -0.53 2.90 -12.57
CA ASP A 152 -0.07 2.21 -13.77
C ASP A 152 -0.55 0.76 -13.81
N ARG A 153 -0.58 0.11 -12.64
CA ARG A 153 -1.15 -1.23 -12.46
C ARG A 153 -1.81 -1.35 -11.09
N VAL A 154 -2.88 -2.12 -11.03
CA VAL A 154 -3.61 -2.45 -9.79
C VAL A 154 -3.75 -3.96 -9.69
N ILE A 155 -3.15 -4.53 -8.66
CA ILE A 155 -3.28 -5.94 -8.32
C ILE A 155 -4.52 -6.12 -7.45
N VAL A 156 -5.37 -7.05 -7.83
CA VAL A 156 -6.54 -7.52 -7.10
C VAL A 156 -6.49 -9.03 -6.93
N PHE A 157 -7.22 -9.57 -5.96
CA PHE A 157 -7.10 -10.99 -5.60
C PHE A 157 -8.10 -11.91 -6.31
N SER A 158 -9.10 -11.35 -6.99
CA SER A 158 -10.09 -12.14 -7.70
C SER A 158 -10.62 -11.42 -8.93
N GLN A 159 -11.15 -12.20 -9.88
CA GLN A 159 -11.81 -11.66 -11.05
C GLN A 159 -13.03 -10.81 -10.67
N LEU A 160 -13.76 -11.21 -9.64
CA LEU A 160 -14.91 -10.45 -9.14
C LEU A 160 -14.51 -9.02 -8.70
N GLN A 161 -13.36 -8.87 -8.05
CA GLN A 161 -12.84 -7.54 -7.69
C GLN A 161 -12.46 -6.73 -8.93
N ALA A 162 -11.80 -7.36 -9.90
CA ALA A 162 -11.44 -6.71 -11.16
C ALA A 162 -12.70 -6.22 -11.90
N ASP A 163 -13.68 -7.08 -12.09
CA ASP A 163 -14.94 -6.75 -12.78
C ASP A 163 -15.69 -5.61 -12.06
N PHE A 164 -15.62 -5.58 -10.74
CA PHE A 164 -16.27 -4.52 -9.96
C PHE A 164 -15.58 -3.17 -10.12
N LEU A 165 -14.24 -3.14 -10.06
CA LEU A 165 -13.45 -1.93 -10.28
C LEU A 165 -13.58 -1.42 -11.72
N GLU A 166 -13.63 -2.32 -12.72
CA GLU A 166 -13.85 -1.96 -14.11
C GLU A 166 -15.20 -1.24 -14.30
N ARG A 167 -16.28 -1.76 -13.69
CA ARG A 167 -17.59 -1.09 -13.69
C ARG A 167 -17.57 0.29 -13.03
N LEU A 168 -16.65 0.52 -12.10
CA LEU A 168 -16.45 1.81 -11.47
C LEU A 168 -15.50 2.75 -12.24
N GLY A 169 -15.03 2.33 -13.42
CA GLY A 169 -14.23 3.14 -14.33
C GLY A 169 -12.72 2.95 -14.25
N VAL A 170 -12.23 1.93 -13.55
CA VAL A 170 -10.81 1.57 -13.61
C VAL A 170 -10.56 0.84 -14.93
N PRO A 171 -9.61 1.27 -15.79
CA PRO A 171 -9.34 0.62 -17.07
C PRO A 171 -8.93 -0.85 -16.88
N ALA A 172 -9.54 -1.76 -17.66
CA ALA A 172 -9.30 -3.21 -17.56
C ALA A 172 -7.83 -3.57 -17.78
N ASP A 173 -7.15 -2.88 -18.68
CA ASP A 173 -5.73 -3.08 -18.98
C ASP A 173 -4.79 -2.69 -17.83
N ARG A 174 -5.28 -1.95 -16.83
CA ARG A 174 -4.55 -1.64 -15.59
C ARG A 174 -4.79 -2.62 -14.47
N LEU A 175 -5.80 -3.47 -14.58
CA LEU A 175 -6.15 -4.47 -13.56
C LEU A 175 -5.39 -5.77 -13.80
N THR A 176 -4.84 -6.35 -12.75
CA THR A 176 -4.16 -7.64 -12.78
C THR A 176 -4.67 -8.50 -11.63
N VAL A 177 -5.22 -9.67 -11.95
CA VAL A 177 -5.67 -10.62 -10.93
C VAL A 177 -4.51 -11.51 -10.52
N ILE A 178 -4.09 -11.39 -9.28
CA ILE A 178 -3.10 -12.26 -8.63
C ILE A 178 -3.73 -12.75 -7.34
N PRO A 179 -4.18 -14.02 -7.29
CA PRO A 179 -4.79 -14.57 -6.08
C PRO A 179 -3.85 -14.46 -4.89
N ASN A 180 -4.42 -14.14 -3.73
CA ASN A 180 -3.64 -14.12 -2.50
C ASN A 180 -3.18 -15.54 -2.18
N GLY A 181 -1.89 -15.68 -1.85
CA GLY A 181 -1.35 -16.97 -1.40
C GLY A 181 -1.93 -17.37 -0.04
N VAL A 182 -2.20 -18.64 0.14
CA VAL A 182 -2.58 -19.28 1.41
C VAL A 182 -1.37 -19.94 2.04
#